data_c3d0aa729790f1930407a82aa72fcc8f
#
_entry.id   c3d0aa729790f1930407a82aa72fcc8f
#
_cell.length_a   1.000
_cell.length_b   1.000
_cell.length_c   1.000
_cell.angle_alpha   90.00
_cell.angle_beta   90.00
_cell.angle_gamma   90.00
#
_symmetry.space_group_name_H-M   'P 1'
#
loop_
_entity.id
_entity.type
_entity.pdbx_description
1 polymer ?
#
loop_
_entity_poly.entity_id
_entity_poly.type
_entity_poly.pdbx_seq_one_letter_code
_entity_poly.pdbx_strand_id
1 'polypeptide(L)'
;MRLERLGFFKQVEVETKPVPGVSDQVDIEYTVEEEFSGSIGGSIGYGAWGLTLGANYSENNAFGTGNRLVVGINKNAWQTSYNFNFFDPYYTIDAVSLGYNAFYRSSDFGSYNLASYSTDSYGLGAQFGFPISEIERLNLNISYDNTKLDAGNFSSLQLNDFVNQEGDTFETYKLTTTWSRVTLNRGIFPTAGQSHAVSIQTSLPGSSLNYGKLIYRMKYYAPMGNDWVFSFRNQIGILAAYGDTSTPPFFEHFYAGGMNSVRGFRANTLGPRSEASEYVIDSNGQIVTDSDGNPIPNPYYFYERRPIGGQYSLEGGVDWIFPLPISQDTRSVRSSVFFDYGNVFSDGCKAYERNCFKFDTKNLRYSVGLAVTWITQLGPLSFAISQVFNRDPLEEIEQFQFEIGTQF
;
A
#
# COMPACT_ATOMS: atom_id res chain seq x y z
N MET A 1 12.73 -19.13 20.61
CA MET A 1 13.43 -18.34 21.67
C MET A 1 13.75 -16.94 21.16
N ARG A 2 14.12 -15.99 22.06
CA ARG A 2 14.46 -14.61 21.64
C ARG A 2 15.64 -14.57 20.66
N LEU A 3 16.69 -15.36 20.93
CA LEU A 3 17.89 -15.42 20.11
C LEU A 3 17.64 -15.92 18.68
N GLU A 4 16.82 -16.93 18.49
CA GLU A 4 16.46 -17.44 17.15
C GLU A 4 15.69 -16.42 16.30
N ARG A 5 14.95 -15.50 16.95
CA ARG A 5 14.19 -14.45 16.26
C ARG A 5 15.06 -13.30 15.77
N LEU A 6 16.31 -13.23 16.19
CA LEU A 6 17.25 -12.18 15.75
C LEU A 6 17.69 -12.35 14.28
N GLY A 7 17.62 -13.59 13.74
CA GLY A 7 17.84 -13.86 12.32
C GLY A 7 19.31 -13.80 11.86
N PHE A 8 20.25 -13.90 12.80
CA PHE A 8 21.68 -14.03 12.53
C PHE A 8 22.35 -15.17 13.30
N PHE A 9 21.54 -16.05 13.87
CA PHE A 9 21.97 -17.35 14.41
C PHE A 9 21.31 -18.47 13.62
N LYS A 10 22.11 -19.38 13.11
CA LYS A 10 21.67 -20.57 12.38
C LYS A 10 21.12 -21.63 13.35
N GLN A 11 21.76 -21.74 14.51
CA GLN A 11 21.40 -22.69 15.56
C GLN A 11 21.62 -22.06 16.93
N VAL A 12 20.70 -22.33 17.87
CA VAL A 12 20.81 -21.93 19.27
C VAL A 12 20.50 -23.15 20.12
N GLU A 13 21.49 -23.63 20.85
CA GLU A 13 21.34 -24.72 21.80
C GLU A 13 21.41 -24.18 23.25
N VAL A 14 20.64 -24.78 24.14
CA VAL A 14 20.58 -24.39 25.54
C VAL A 14 20.79 -25.61 26.38
N GLU A 15 21.84 -25.60 27.21
CA GLU A 15 22.12 -26.63 28.18
C GLU A 15 22.03 -26.06 29.59
N THR A 16 21.50 -26.86 30.53
CA THR A 16 21.51 -26.54 31.95
C THR A 16 22.49 -27.48 32.66
N LYS A 17 23.51 -26.90 33.30
CA LYS A 17 24.53 -27.65 34.06
C LYS A 17 24.38 -27.35 35.55
N PRO A 18 24.32 -28.39 36.44
CA PRO A 18 24.31 -28.16 37.88
C PRO A 18 25.62 -27.48 38.33
N VAL A 19 25.51 -26.46 39.17
CA VAL A 19 26.69 -25.80 39.76
C VAL A 19 27.33 -26.72 40.79
N PRO A 20 28.63 -27.08 40.66
CA PRO A 20 29.29 -27.97 41.59
C PRO A 20 29.27 -27.41 43.04
N GLY A 21 28.75 -28.20 43.97
CA GLY A 21 28.70 -27.86 45.38
C GLY A 21 27.51 -27.02 45.84
N VAL A 22 26.56 -26.69 44.94
CA VAL A 22 25.34 -25.93 45.26
C VAL A 22 24.13 -26.68 44.65
N SER A 23 23.18 -27.08 45.51
CA SER A 23 22.08 -27.98 45.09
C SER A 23 20.88 -27.26 44.46
N ASP A 24 20.82 -25.93 44.53
CA ASP A 24 19.69 -25.08 44.11
C ASP A 24 20.05 -24.10 42.99
N GLN A 25 21.22 -24.26 42.36
CA GLN A 25 21.66 -23.42 41.26
C GLN A 25 22.04 -24.24 40.03
N VAL A 26 21.76 -23.67 38.87
CA VAL A 26 22.16 -24.23 37.57
C VAL A 26 22.78 -23.13 36.69
N ASP A 27 23.82 -23.49 35.97
CA ASP A 27 24.40 -22.68 34.92
C ASP A 27 23.61 -22.95 33.64
N ILE A 28 23.20 -21.89 32.95
CA ILE A 28 22.54 -21.97 31.65
C ILE A 28 23.57 -21.57 30.58
N GLU A 29 23.99 -22.54 29.78
CA GLU A 29 24.94 -22.36 28.69
C GLU A 29 24.19 -22.25 27.37
N TYR A 30 24.40 -21.13 26.64
CA TYR A 30 23.90 -20.94 25.30
C TYR A 30 25.04 -21.14 24.31
N THR A 31 24.90 -22.15 23.45
CA THR A 31 25.80 -22.37 22.31
C THR A 31 25.11 -21.87 21.06
N VAL A 32 25.75 -20.95 20.34
CA VAL A 32 25.21 -20.33 19.16
C VAL A 32 26.12 -20.58 17.94
N GLU A 33 25.52 -20.87 16.81
CA GLU A 33 26.19 -20.90 15.50
C GLU A 33 25.75 -19.65 14.73
N GLU A 34 26.69 -18.76 14.42
CA GLU A 34 26.41 -17.53 13.68
C GLU A 34 26.16 -17.80 12.20
N GLU A 35 25.26 -17.02 11.58
CA GLU A 35 25.01 -16.99 10.15
C GLU A 35 25.32 -15.62 9.58
N PHE A 36 25.50 -15.52 8.27
CA PHE A 36 25.68 -14.22 7.60
C PHE A 36 24.46 -13.34 7.88
N SER A 37 24.69 -12.21 8.54
CA SER A 37 23.65 -11.24 8.91
C SER A 37 23.25 -10.33 7.75
N GLY A 38 24.15 -10.16 6.76
CA GLY A 38 23.94 -9.34 5.56
C GLY A 38 23.43 -10.12 4.36
N SER A 39 22.44 -9.55 3.65
CA SER A 39 21.89 -10.11 2.43
C SER A 39 21.68 -9.01 1.37
N ILE A 40 21.90 -9.38 0.10
CA ILE A 40 21.54 -8.56 -1.05
C ILE A 40 20.42 -9.27 -1.79
N GLY A 41 19.29 -8.57 -1.97
CA GLY A 41 18.15 -9.07 -2.72
C GLY A 41 17.91 -8.26 -3.98
N GLY A 42 17.47 -8.93 -5.04
CA GLY A 42 16.91 -8.31 -6.23
C GLY A 42 15.52 -8.85 -6.49
N SER A 43 14.63 -8.02 -7.00
CA SER A 43 13.27 -8.44 -7.37
C SER A 43 12.91 -7.90 -8.74
N ILE A 44 12.11 -8.69 -9.45
CA ILE A 44 11.50 -8.33 -10.71
C ILE A 44 10.04 -8.75 -10.65
N GLY A 45 9.15 -7.88 -11.07
CA GLY A 45 7.73 -8.15 -11.13
C GLY A 45 7.09 -7.50 -12.36
N TYR A 46 5.94 -7.99 -12.75
CA TYR A 46 5.11 -7.39 -13.78
C TYR A 46 3.63 -7.53 -13.41
N GLY A 47 2.87 -6.48 -13.60
CA GLY A 47 1.44 -6.48 -13.31
C GLY A 47 0.80 -5.15 -13.65
N ALA A 48 -0.20 -4.78 -12.89
CA ALA A 48 -0.96 -3.55 -13.11
C ALA A 48 -0.07 -2.29 -13.19
N TRP A 49 1.05 -2.27 -12.50
CA TRP A 49 2.02 -1.16 -12.47
C TRP A 49 3.14 -1.27 -13.52
N GLY A 50 2.97 -2.14 -14.52
CA GLY A 50 4.00 -2.45 -15.50
C GLY A 50 5.17 -3.26 -14.90
N LEU A 51 6.33 -3.15 -15.51
CA LEU A 51 7.55 -3.77 -15.02
C LEU A 51 8.02 -3.08 -13.74
N THR A 52 8.22 -3.86 -12.68
CA THR A 52 8.76 -3.40 -11.40
C THR A 52 10.12 -4.05 -11.17
N LEU A 53 11.10 -3.23 -10.82
CA LEU A 53 12.45 -3.67 -10.47
C LEU A 53 12.76 -3.19 -9.05
N GLY A 54 13.33 -4.07 -8.24
CA GLY A 54 13.76 -3.74 -6.89
C GLY A 54 15.16 -4.28 -6.63
N ALA A 55 15.90 -3.58 -5.79
CA ALA A 55 17.13 -4.04 -5.20
C ALA A 55 17.18 -3.59 -3.74
N ASN A 56 17.62 -4.47 -2.86
CA ASN A 56 17.78 -4.14 -1.46
C ASN A 56 19.03 -4.78 -0.86
N TYR A 57 19.61 -4.08 0.08
CA TYR A 57 20.58 -4.61 1.03
C TYR A 57 19.96 -4.62 2.42
N SER A 58 20.05 -5.74 3.11
CA SER A 58 19.59 -5.91 4.47
C SER A 58 20.70 -6.48 5.34
N GLU A 59 20.96 -5.84 6.47
CA GLU A 59 21.90 -6.27 7.51
C GLU A 59 21.13 -6.44 8.80
N ASN A 60 21.06 -7.67 9.33
CA ASN A 60 20.26 -7.98 10.53
C ASN A 60 21.05 -7.78 11.84
N ASN A 61 22.36 -7.56 11.75
CA ASN A 61 23.23 -7.32 12.90
C ASN A 61 24.15 -6.13 12.63
N ALA A 62 23.57 -5.00 12.26
CA ALA A 62 24.31 -3.79 11.92
C ALA A 62 25.27 -3.40 13.05
N PHE A 63 26.56 -3.32 12.71
CA PHE A 63 27.66 -2.99 13.63
C PHE A 63 27.77 -3.94 14.84
N GLY A 64 27.25 -5.17 14.77
CA GLY A 64 27.27 -6.13 15.87
C GLY A 64 26.31 -5.82 17.03
N THR A 65 25.34 -4.94 16.80
CA THR A 65 24.42 -4.45 17.85
C THR A 65 23.09 -5.21 17.92
N GLY A 66 22.84 -6.15 16.99
CA GLY A 66 21.54 -6.81 16.83
C GLY A 66 20.48 -5.95 16.17
N ASN A 67 20.84 -4.75 15.70
CA ASN A 67 19.95 -3.85 15.01
C ASN A 67 19.91 -4.18 13.52
N ARG A 68 18.77 -3.93 12.90
CA ARG A 68 18.56 -4.17 11.46
C ARG A 68 18.69 -2.88 10.66
N LEU A 69 19.46 -2.97 9.58
CA LEU A 69 19.60 -1.91 8.58
C LEU A 69 19.09 -2.42 7.24
N VAL A 70 18.21 -1.66 6.59
CA VAL A 70 17.73 -1.96 5.23
C VAL A 70 17.86 -0.72 4.37
N VAL A 71 18.48 -0.88 3.21
CA VAL A 71 18.53 0.13 2.15
C VAL A 71 17.93 -0.49 0.90
N GLY A 72 17.02 0.21 0.24
CA GLY A 72 16.33 -0.30 -0.92
C GLY A 72 16.09 0.76 -1.99
N ILE A 73 16.00 0.30 -3.22
CA ILE A 73 15.53 1.05 -4.38
C ILE A 73 14.45 0.23 -5.07
N ASN A 74 13.34 0.87 -5.42
CA ASN A 74 12.29 0.29 -6.22
C ASN A 74 11.95 1.23 -7.37
N LYS A 75 11.77 0.66 -8.55
CA LYS A 75 11.41 1.40 -9.75
C LYS A 75 10.34 0.63 -10.53
N ASN A 76 9.27 1.31 -10.87
CA ASN A 76 8.26 0.85 -11.81
C ASN A 76 8.00 1.92 -12.88
N ALA A 77 6.97 1.75 -13.72
CA ALA A 77 6.67 2.64 -14.83
C ALA A 77 6.37 4.09 -14.40
N TRP A 78 5.83 4.30 -13.21
CA TRP A 78 5.35 5.60 -12.75
C TRP A 78 6.08 6.12 -11.50
N GLN A 79 6.83 5.29 -10.79
CA GLN A 79 7.46 5.68 -9.53
C GLN A 79 8.88 5.13 -9.40
N THR A 80 9.76 5.96 -8.86
CA THR A 80 11.07 5.55 -8.34
C THR A 80 11.13 5.92 -6.87
N SER A 81 11.53 4.98 -6.01
CA SER A 81 11.66 5.20 -4.57
C SER A 81 12.98 4.67 -4.02
N TYR A 82 13.57 5.42 -3.12
CA TYR A 82 14.71 5.06 -2.31
C TYR A 82 14.29 5.05 -0.85
N ASN A 83 14.66 4.03 -0.13
CA ASN A 83 14.31 3.90 1.28
C ASN A 83 15.52 3.45 2.11
N PHE A 84 15.60 4.02 3.28
CA PHE A 84 16.55 3.68 4.33
C PHE A 84 15.77 3.41 5.59
N ASN A 85 16.02 2.26 6.24
CA ASN A 85 15.39 1.90 7.50
C ASN A 85 16.45 1.34 8.45
N PHE A 86 16.52 1.90 9.64
CA PHE A 86 17.26 1.38 10.76
C PHE A 86 16.26 0.97 11.85
N PHE A 87 16.43 -0.20 12.44
CA PHE A 87 15.46 -0.76 13.37
C PHE A 87 16.13 -1.50 14.51
N ASP A 88 15.84 -1.08 15.74
CA ASP A 88 16.19 -1.74 16.98
C ASP A 88 14.97 -2.50 17.49
N PRO A 89 14.95 -3.85 17.43
CA PRO A 89 13.81 -4.65 17.87
C PRO A 89 13.65 -4.71 19.39
N TYR A 90 14.68 -4.35 20.15
CA TYR A 90 14.73 -4.45 21.61
C TYR A 90 15.28 -3.18 22.27
N TYR A 91 14.83 -2.02 21.80
CA TYR A 91 15.19 -0.73 22.37
C TYR A 91 14.97 -0.67 23.89
N THR A 92 13.93 -1.36 24.37
CA THR A 92 13.70 -1.59 25.81
C THR A 92 13.67 -3.06 26.15
N ILE A 93 13.84 -3.39 27.43
CA ILE A 93 13.76 -4.76 27.97
C ILE A 93 12.39 -5.41 27.68
N ASP A 94 11.32 -4.61 27.67
CA ASP A 94 9.94 -5.03 27.40
C ASP A 94 9.65 -5.21 25.90
N ALA A 95 10.70 -5.24 25.06
CA ALA A 95 10.62 -5.41 23.61
C ALA A 95 9.86 -4.30 22.88
N VAL A 96 9.85 -3.07 23.42
CA VAL A 96 9.50 -1.90 22.64
C VAL A 96 10.59 -1.70 21.59
N SER A 97 10.20 -1.63 20.33
CA SER A 97 11.14 -1.40 19.23
C SER A 97 11.22 0.08 18.86
N LEU A 98 12.37 0.51 18.36
CA LEU A 98 12.61 1.84 17.83
C LEU A 98 13.16 1.73 16.42
N GLY A 99 12.56 2.44 15.47
CA GLY A 99 13.02 2.51 14.09
C GLY A 99 13.21 3.94 13.65
N TYR A 100 14.14 4.15 12.70
CA TYR A 100 14.32 5.38 11.96
C TYR A 100 14.18 5.07 10.48
N ASN A 101 13.43 5.90 9.77
CA ASN A 101 13.28 5.77 8.33
C ASN A 101 13.56 7.09 7.63
N ALA A 102 14.10 6.99 6.43
CA ALA A 102 14.21 8.10 5.49
C ALA A 102 13.85 7.60 4.09
N PHE A 103 13.22 8.44 3.30
CA PHE A 103 12.85 8.08 1.93
C PHE A 103 12.98 9.28 0.98
N TYR A 104 13.18 8.97 -0.29
CA TYR A 104 12.93 9.85 -1.43
C TYR A 104 12.06 9.10 -2.43
N ARG A 105 11.04 9.77 -2.96
CA ARG A 105 10.09 9.20 -3.91
C ARG A 105 9.77 10.22 -4.99
N SER A 106 9.94 9.81 -6.24
CA SER A 106 9.49 10.55 -7.42
C SER A 106 8.41 9.76 -8.11
N SER A 107 7.24 10.36 -8.34
CA SER A 107 6.09 9.69 -8.91
C SER A 107 5.49 10.52 -10.03
N ASP A 108 5.29 9.91 -11.21
CA ASP A 108 4.58 10.49 -12.35
C ASP A 108 3.26 9.76 -12.56
N PHE A 109 2.20 10.31 -12.03
CA PHE A 109 0.86 9.72 -12.10
C PHE A 109 0.30 9.75 -13.52
N GLY A 110 0.73 10.72 -14.35
CA GLY A 110 0.36 10.83 -15.75
C GLY A 110 0.82 9.65 -16.61
N SER A 111 1.95 9.04 -16.29
CA SER A 111 2.47 7.85 -16.98
C SER A 111 1.64 6.59 -16.77
N TYR A 112 0.66 6.61 -15.85
CA TYR A 112 -0.10 5.42 -15.47
C TYR A 112 -1.63 5.56 -15.57
N ASN A 113 -2.13 6.37 -16.49
CA ASN A 113 -3.57 6.63 -16.68
C ASN A 113 -4.29 7.24 -15.47
N LEU A 114 -3.53 7.76 -14.50
CA LEU A 114 -4.06 8.60 -13.44
C LEU A 114 -4.04 10.07 -13.87
N ALA A 115 -4.62 10.95 -13.06
CA ALA A 115 -4.60 12.39 -13.36
C ALA A 115 -3.17 12.89 -13.64
N SER A 116 -3.03 13.78 -14.63
CA SER A 116 -1.74 14.27 -15.09
C SER A 116 -1.11 15.21 -14.07
N TYR A 117 -0.34 14.66 -13.15
CA TYR A 117 0.54 15.38 -12.23
C TYR A 117 1.70 14.49 -11.80
N SER A 118 2.75 15.09 -11.31
CA SER A 118 3.86 14.38 -10.68
C SER A 118 4.10 14.89 -9.26
N THR A 119 4.74 14.06 -8.44
CA THR A 119 5.16 14.45 -7.09
C THR A 119 6.59 14.00 -6.83
N ASP A 120 7.40 14.90 -6.27
CA ASP A 120 8.67 14.58 -5.64
C ASP A 120 8.54 14.74 -4.14
N SER A 121 8.77 13.66 -3.41
CA SER A 121 8.61 13.63 -1.96
C SER A 121 9.85 13.09 -1.28
N TYR A 122 10.26 13.69 -0.18
CA TYR A 122 11.25 13.14 0.72
C TYR A 122 10.81 13.30 2.17
N GLY A 123 11.27 12.43 3.01
CA GLY A 123 10.88 12.48 4.42
C GLY A 123 11.78 11.65 5.30
N LEU A 124 11.63 11.88 6.59
CA LEU A 124 12.30 11.14 7.65
C LEU A 124 11.34 10.95 8.82
N GLY A 125 11.49 9.85 9.54
CA GLY A 125 10.60 9.54 10.65
C GLY A 125 11.25 8.67 11.71
N ALA A 126 10.60 8.64 12.87
CA ALA A 126 10.90 7.74 13.97
C ALA A 126 9.65 6.93 14.33
N GLN A 127 9.82 5.63 14.47
CA GLN A 127 8.73 4.69 14.75
C GLN A 127 9.00 3.94 16.05
N PHE A 128 7.99 3.90 16.92
CA PHE A 128 7.97 3.05 18.11
C PHE A 128 6.98 1.91 17.92
N GLY A 129 7.40 0.68 18.22
CA GLY A 129 6.54 -0.50 18.17
C GLY A 129 6.36 -1.10 19.55
N PHE A 130 5.10 -1.19 20.00
CA PHE A 130 4.70 -1.71 21.30
C PHE A 130 4.04 -3.08 21.10
N PRO A 131 4.63 -4.19 21.60
CA PRO A 131 3.97 -5.48 21.63
C PRO A 131 2.92 -5.47 22.76
N ILE A 132 1.62 -5.41 22.39
CA ILE A 132 0.53 -5.47 23.37
C ILE A 132 0.33 -6.92 23.83
N SER A 133 0.42 -7.86 22.90
CA SER A 133 0.36 -9.30 23.14
C SER A 133 1.16 -10.05 22.07
N GLU A 134 1.14 -11.39 22.10
CA GLU A 134 1.78 -12.22 21.06
C GLU A 134 1.15 -12.02 19.67
N ILE A 135 -0.12 -11.64 19.62
CA ILE A 135 -0.90 -11.47 18.39
C ILE A 135 -1.25 -10.01 18.08
N GLU A 136 -0.96 -9.08 18.99
CA GLU A 136 -1.35 -7.66 18.86
C GLU A 136 -0.15 -6.74 19.00
N ARG A 137 -0.10 -5.73 18.14
CA ARG A 137 0.95 -4.72 18.12
C ARG A 137 0.37 -3.33 17.87
N LEU A 138 0.92 -2.33 18.56
CA LEU A 138 0.69 -0.92 18.33
C LEU A 138 1.97 -0.28 17.82
N ASN A 139 1.90 0.43 16.71
CA ASN A 139 3.02 1.21 16.16
C ASN A 139 2.63 2.70 16.15
N LEU A 140 3.55 3.54 16.60
CA LEU A 140 3.46 4.99 16.53
C LEU A 140 4.61 5.48 15.65
N ASN A 141 4.30 6.24 14.62
CA ASN A 141 5.29 6.86 13.74
C ASN A 141 5.09 8.38 13.73
N ILE A 142 6.15 9.12 13.99
CA ILE A 142 6.21 10.57 13.81
C ILE A 142 7.14 10.82 12.64
N SER A 143 6.67 11.51 11.60
CA SER A 143 7.46 11.82 10.41
C SER A 143 7.33 13.27 10.00
N TYR A 144 8.37 13.73 9.30
CA TYR A 144 8.38 14.95 8.51
C TYR A 144 8.48 14.55 7.04
N ASP A 145 7.58 15.05 6.23
CA ASP A 145 7.53 14.82 4.79
C ASP A 145 7.47 16.16 4.07
N ASN A 146 8.28 16.33 3.03
CA ASN A 146 8.17 17.43 2.08
C ASN A 146 7.73 16.86 0.73
N THR A 147 6.65 17.39 0.17
CA THR A 147 6.10 16.97 -1.11
C THR A 147 5.96 18.17 -2.02
N LYS A 148 6.63 18.11 -3.18
CA LYS A 148 6.44 19.06 -4.26
C LYS A 148 5.54 18.42 -5.32
N LEU A 149 4.49 19.14 -5.71
CA LEU A 149 3.53 18.72 -6.71
C LEU A 149 3.75 19.55 -7.98
N ASP A 150 3.89 18.87 -9.12
CA ASP A 150 3.94 19.50 -10.44
C ASP A 150 2.69 19.10 -11.22
N ALA A 151 1.82 20.06 -11.46
CA ALA A 151 0.58 19.88 -12.18
C ALA A 151 0.79 19.75 -13.71
N GLY A 152 1.93 20.18 -14.23
CA GLY A 152 2.20 20.20 -15.68
C GLY A 152 1.25 21.13 -16.47
N ASN A 153 1.45 21.17 -17.78
CA ASN A 153 0.70 22.06 -18.68
C ASN A 153 -0.69 21.55 -19.08
N PHE A 154 -1.02 20.28 -18.76
CA PHE A 154 -2.26 19.60 -19.15
C PHE A 154 -3.00 19.05 -17.92
N SER A 155 -2.94 19.76 -16.83
CA SER A 155 -3.57 19.36 -15.59
C SER A 155 -5.10 19.53 -15.61
N SER A 156 -5.78 18.80 -14.73
CA SER A 156 -7.23 18.91 -14.57
C SER A 156 -7.64 20.19 -13.84
N LEU A 157 -8.91 20.59 -14.04
CA LEU A 157 -9.49 21.74 -13.32
C LEU A 157 -9.37 21.57 -11.81
N GLN A 158 -9.68 20.36 -11.31
CA GLN A 158 -9.62 20.08 -9.86
C GLN A 158 -8.21 20.26 -9.30
N LEU A 159 -7.19 19.81 -10.05
CA LEU A 159 -5.81 19.93 -9.61
C LEU A 159 -5.33 21.39 -9.64
N ASN A 160 -5.71 22.15 -10.69
CA ASN A 160 -5.39 23.56 -10.78
C ASN A 160 -6.07 24.36 -9.65
N ASP A 161 -7.34 24.06 -9.36
CA ASP A 161 -8.06 24.67 -8.24
C ASP A 161 -7.34 24.38 -6.91
N PHE A 162 -6.87 23.15 -6.70
CA PHE A 162 -6.13 22.77 -5.51
C PHE A 162 -4.80 23.53 -5.39
N VAL A 163 -3.99 23.54 -6.47
CA VAL A 163 -2.70 24.25 -6.47
C VAL A 163 -2.87 25.75 -6.26
N ASN A 164 -3.92 26.34 -6.85
CA ASN A 164 -4.23 27.77 -6.66
C ASN A 164 -4.65 28.11 -5.23
N GLN A 165 -5.27 27.18 -4.51
CA GLN A 165 -5.73 27.38 -3.14
C GLN A 165 -4.68 27.04 -2.09
N GLU A 166 -3.99 25.91 -2.25
CA GLU A 166 -3.14 25.32 -1.22
C GLU A 166 -1.63 25.46 -1.56
N GLY A 167 -1.29 25.80 -2.83
CA GLY A 167 0.10 25.83 -3.32
C GLY A 167 0.56 24.50 -3.93
N ASP A 168 1.86 24.43 -4.21
CA ASP A 168 2.50 23.29 -4.90
C ASP A 168 3.56 22.56 -4.06
N THR A 169 3.94 23.12 -2.92
CA THR A 169 4.99 22.57 -2.04
C THR A 169 4.47 22.46 -0.62
N PHE A 170 4.50 21.26 -0.06
CA PHE A 170 3.86 20.94 1.20
C PHE A 170 4.84 20.31 2.18
N GLU A 171 5.04 21.00 3.30
CA GLU A 171 5.73 20.46 4.46
C GLU A 171 4.71 19.90 5.43
N THR A 172 4.81 18.62 5.76
CA THR A 172 3.82 17.95 6.60
C THR A 172 4.49 17.20 7.73
N TYR A 173 4.13 17.53 8.95
CA TYR A 173 4.45 16.75 10.14
C TYR A 173 3.31 15.77 10.39
N LYS A 174 3.59 14.47 10.45
CA LYS A 174 2.56 13.42 10.53
C LYS A 174 2.74 12.59 11.80
N LEU A 175 1.62 12.28 12.43
CA LEU A 175 1.52 11.21 13.42
C LEU A 175 0.70 10.07 12.82
N THR A 176 1.30 8.91 12.72
CA THR A 176 0.60 7.70 12.27
C THR A 176 0.56 6.68 13.41
N THR A 177 -0.64 6.27 13.78
CA THR A 177 -0.89 5.23 14.78
C THR A 177 -1.49 4.01 14.07
N THR A 178 -0.84 2.86 14.19
CA THR A 178 -1.33 1.62 13.59
C THR A 178 -1.46 0.54 14.65
N TRP A 179 -2.67 0.08 14.90
CA TRP A 179 -2.95 -1.12 15.66
C TRP A 179 -3.15 -2.30 14.71
N SER A 180 -2.60 -3.46 15.05
CA SER A 180 -2.77 -4.69 14.28
C SER A 180 -2.95 -5.89 15.18
N ARG A 181 -3.80 -6.83 14.75
CA ARG A 181 -4.03 -8.13 15.36
C ARG A 181 -3.99 -9.21 14.29
N VAL A 182 -3.17 -10.24 14.48
CA VAL A 182 -2.97 -11.30 13.49
C VAL A 182 -3.03 -12.65 14.20
N THR A 183 -4.00 -13.49 13.79
CA THR A 183 -4.17 -14.88 14.25
C THR A 183 -4.09 -15.88 13.10
N LEU A 184 -3.60 -15.44 11.94
CA LEU A 184 -3.45 -16.29 10.76
C LEU A 184 -2.51 -17.45 11.05
N ASN A 185 -2.89 -18.66 10.65
CA ASN A 185 -2.12 -19.89 10.88
C ASN A 185 -0.82 -19.98 10.06
N ARG A 186 -0.67 -19.17 9.00
CA ARG A 186 0.54 -19.06 8.17
C ARG A 186 0.56 -17.75 7.38
N GLY A 187 1.77 -17.28 7.02
CA GLY A 187 1.95 -16.01 6.29
C GLY A 187 1.56 -16.11 4.82
N ILE A 188 1.92 -17.23 4.17
CA ILE A 188 1.59 -17.48 2.76
C ILE A 188 0.41 -18.46 2.72
N PHE A 189 -0.61 -18.15 1.91
CA PHE A 189 -1.81 -18.95 1.74
C PHE A 189 -2.46 -19.37 3.07
N PRO A 190 -2.84 -18.45 3.95
CA PRO A 190 -3.54 -18.79 5.17
C PRO A 190 -4.84 -19.55 4.88
N THR A 191 -5.16 -20.50 5.76
CA THR A 191 -6.38 -21.33 5.67
C THR A 191 -7.29 -21.14 6.87
N ALA A 192 -6.79 -20.52 7.94
CA ALA A 192 -7.57 -20.26 9.16
C ALA A 192 -7.07 -19.00 9.85
N GLY A 193 -7.97 -18.37 10.60
CA GLY A 193 -7.65 -17.21 11.43
C GLY A 193 -8.08 -15.89 10.78
N GLN A 194 -7.65 -14.80 11.40
CA GLN A 194 -8.03 -13.46 10.97
C GLN A 194 -6.88 -12.47 11.15
N SER A 195 -6.93 -11.40 10.37
CA SER A 195 -6.03 -10.26 10.49
C SER A 195 -6.84 -8.97 10.46
N HIS A 196 -6.59 -8.09 11.41
CA HIS A 196 -7.15 -6.75 11.48
C HIS A 196 -6.03 -5.74 11.56
N ALA A 197 -6.16 -4.62 10.87
CA ALA A 197 -5.28 -3.47 10.99
C ALA A 197 -6.09 -2.18 10.89
N VAL A 198 -5.89 -1.29 11.85
CA VAL A 198 -6.43 0.07 11.86
C VAL A 198 -5.25 1.02 11.84
N SER A 199 -5.17 1.87 10.84
CA SER A 199 -4.17 2.92 10.72
C SER A 199 -4.84 4.28 10.71
N ILE A 200 -4.44 5.15 11.61
CA ILE A 200 -4.89 6.54 11.71
C ILE A 200 -3.66 7.42 11.50
N GLN A 201 -3.70 8.25 10.48
CA GLN A 201 -2.70 9.26 10.19
C GLN A 201 -3.33 10.63 10.35
N THR A 202 -2.66 11.55 11.01
CA THR A 202 -3.07 12.95 11.14
C THR A 202 -1.87 13.85 10.94
N SER A 203 -2.06 14.96 10.24
CA SER A 203 -1.08 16.03 10.21
C SER A 203 -1.04 16.73 11.58
N LEU A 204 0.14 17.19 11.97
CA LEU A 204 0.37 17.90 13.22
C LEU A 204 0.41 19.42 12.97
N PRO A 205 0.21 20.24 14.00
CA PRO A 205 0.35 21.69 13.89
C PRO A 205 1.70 22.10 13.29
N GLY A 206 1.68 23.10 12.40
CA GLY A 206 2.83 23.55 11.62
C GLY A 206 2.94 22.89 10.24
N SER A 207 2.05 21.95 9.91
CA SER A 207 1.96 21.39 8.55
C SER A 207 1.33 22.39 7.58
N SER A 208 1.79 22.37 6.32
CA SER A 208 1.17 23.16 5.24
C SER A 208 -0.26 22.69 4.93
N LEU A 209 -0.51 21.38 5.07
CA LEU A 209 -1.84 20.78 4.86
C LEU A 209 -2.32 20.07 6.12
N ASN A 210 -3.57 20.34 6.48
CA ASN A 210 -4.23 19.73 7.63
C ASN A 210 -5.24 18.68 7.16
N TYR A 211 -4.91 17.41 7.34
CA TYR A 211 -5.78 16.29 6.99
C TYR A 211 -5.60 15.08 7.90
N GLY A 212 -6.64 14.29 7.97
CA GLY A 212 -6.65 13.00 8.65
C GLY A 212 -7.01 11.88 7.70
N LYS A 213 -6.35 10.72 7.83
CA LYS A 213 -6.57 9.53 7.03
C LYS A 213 -6.73 8.32 7.93
N LEU A 214 -7.84 7.61 7.77
CA LEU A 214 -8.12 6.35 8.46
C LEU A 214 -8.19 5.24 7.44
N ILE A 215 -7.52 4.13 7.72
CA ILE A 215 -7.59 2.91 6.91
C ILE A 215 -7.85 1.74 7.86
N TYR A 216 -8.93 1.01 7.62
CA TYR A 216 -9.19 -0.28 8.26
C TYR A 216 -9.07 -1.40 7.24
N ARG A 217 -8.30 -2.44 7.57
CA ARG A 217 -8.15 -3.65 6.77
C ARG A 217 -8.48 -4.87 7.59
N MET A 218 -9.24 -5.77 6.98
CA MET A 218 -9.62 -7.05 7.57
C MET A 218 -9.42 -8.18 6.57
N LYS A 219 -8.90 -9.32 7.05
CA LYS A 219 -8.88 -10.60 6.33
C LYS A 219 -9.33 -11.69 7.30
N TYR A 220 -10.17 -12.58 6.81
CA TYR A 220 -10.71 -13.71 7.57
C TYR A 220 -10.63 -14.97 6.73
N TYR A 221 -10.21 -16.08 7.34
CA TYR A 221 -10.13 -17.40 6.70
C TYR A 221 -10.76 -18.44 7.60
N ALA A 222 -11.68 -19.24 7.03
CA ALA A 222 -12.35 -20.35 7.71
C ALA A 222 -12.18 -21.64 6.89
N PRO A 223 -11.57 -22.69 7.47
CA PRO A 223 -11.49 -23.98 6.81
C PRO A 223 -12.89 -24.62 6.75
N MET A 224 -13.24 -25.18 5.58
CA MET A 224 -14.53 -25.81 5.33
C MET A 224 -14.45 -27.33 5.16
N GLY A 225 -13.28 -27.91 5.45
CA GLY A 225 -12.99 -29.34 5.24
C GLY A 225 -12.51 -29.66 3.81
N ASN A 226 -11.82 -30.80 3.64
CA ASN A 226 -11.30 -31.26 2.34
C ASN A 226 -10.47 -30.22 1.58
N ASP A 227 -9.65 -29.44 2.30
CA ASP A 227 -8.81 -28.33 1.78
C ASP A 227 -9.59 -27.15 1.17
N TRP A 228 -10.92 -27.12 1.36
CA TRP A 228 -11.72 -25.95 1.02
C TRP A 228 -11.60 -24.88 2.10
N VAL A 229 -11.48 -23.62 1.67
CA VAL A 229 -11.35 -22.47 2.59
C VAL A 229 -12.27 -21.34 2.12
N PHE A 230 -13.07 -20.82 3.03
CA PHE A 230 -13.78 -19.57 2.84
C PHE A 230 -12.86 -18.42 3.26
N SER A 231 -12.76 -17.40 2.43
CA SER A 231 -11.99 -16.19 2.73
C SER A 231 -12.84 -14.95 2.52
N PHE A 232 -12.72 -14.01 3.43
CA PHE A 232 -13.33 -12.68 3.32
C PHE A 232 -12.27 -11.62 3.54
N ARG A 233 -12.25 -10.61 2.69
CA ARG A 233 -11.39 -9.42 2.82
C ARG A 233 -12.23 -8.15 2.73
N ASN A 234 -11.84 -7.12 3.49
CA ASN A 234 -12.46 -5.80 3.42
C ASN A 234 -11.43 -4.72 3.72
N GLN A 235 -11.54 -3.59 3.03
CA GLN A 235 -10.80 -2.37 3.30
C GLN A 235 -11.77 -1.19 3.28
N ILE A 236 -11.65 -0.33 4.28
CA ILE A 236 -12.36 0.94 4.38
C ILE A 236 -11.33 2.03 4.53
N GLY A 237 -11.44 3.08 3.72
CA GLY A 237 -10.60 4.26 3.77
C GLY A 237 -11.43 5.52 3.94
N ILE A 238 -10.95 6.43 4.79
CA ILE A 238 -11.53 7.76 5.00
C ILE A 238 -10.39 8.77 5.01
N LEU A 239 -10.50 9.80 4.19
CA LEU A 239 -9.60 10.94 4.12
C LEU A 239 -10.42 12.22 4.26
N ALA A 240 -10.06 13.08 5.19
CA ALA A 240 -10.76 14.35 5.44
C ALA A 240 -9.77 15.47 5.72
N ALA A 241 -10.00 16.63 5.14
CA ALA A 241 -9.30 17.85 5.50
C ALA A 241 -9.92 18.46 6.77
N TYR A 242 -9.13 19.25 7.51
CA TYR A 242 -9.58 20.02 8.66
C TYR A 242 -8.77 21.32 8.77
N GLY A 243 -9.19 22.18 9.71
CA GLY A 243 -8.54 23.47 9.91
C GLY A 243 -8.66 24.39 8.70
N ASP A 244 -7.53 24.93 8.26
CA ASP A 244 -7.49 25.87 7.14
C ASP A 244 -7.39 25.19 5.76
N THR A 245 -7.19 23.88 5.71
CA THR A 245 -7.15 23.11 4.44
C THR A 245 -8.57 22.81 3.97
N SER A 246 -8.89 23.28 2.78
CA SER A 246 -10.24 23.17 2.21
C SER A 246 -10.51 21.82 1.54
N THR A 247 -9.49 21.24 0.91
CA THR A 247 -9.59 20.02 0.12
C THR A 247 -8.44 19.08 0.48
N PRO A 248 -8.70 17.78 0.75
CA PRO A 248 -7.64 16.82 0.99
C PRO A 248 -6.71 16.68 -0.22
N PRO A 249 -5.39 16.47 0.00
CA PRO A 249 -4.44 16.40 -1.10
C PRO A 249 -4.68 15.19 -2.00
N PHE A 250 -4.66 15.38 -3.32
CA PHE A 250 -4.88 14.34 -4.33
C PHE A 250 -3.90 13.18 -4.22
N PHE A 251 -2.65 13.43 -3.84
CA PHE A 251 -1.63 12.42 -3.66
C PHE A 251 -1.86 11.50 -2.44
N GLU A 252 -2.86 11.82 -1.60
CA GLU A 252 -3.31 10.98 -0.48
C GLU A 252 -4.66 10.29 -0.77
N HIS A 253 -5.30 10.55 -1.92
CA HIS A 253 -6.56 9.95 -2.29
C HIS A 253 -6.48 8.42 -2.36
N PHE A 254 -7.64 7.78 -2.20
CA PHE A 254 -7.80 6.36 -2.41
C PHE A 254 -8.10 6.08 -3.89
N TYR A 255 -7.65 4.92 -4.36
CA TYR A 255 -7.91 4.39 -5.68
C TYR A 255 -8.42 2.96 -5.54
N ALA A 256 -9.25 2.50 -6.48
CA ALA A 256 -9.76 1.13 -6.51
C ALA A 256 -9.78 0.56 -7.93
N GLY A 257 -9.87 -0.77 -8.02
CA GLY A 257 -9.74 -1.57 -9.24
C GLY A 257 -8.40 -2.27 -9.33
N GLY A 258 -8.35 -3.37 -10.08
CA GLY A 258 -7.16 -4.20 -10.27
C GLY A 258 -7.17 -5.49 -9.43
N MET A 259 -6.13 -6.32 -9.63
CA MET A 259 -6.02 -7.68 -9.08
C MET A 259 -6.12 -7.73 -7.55
N ASN A 260 -5.62 -6.72 -6.85
CA ASN A 260 -5.60 -6.67 -5.39
C ASN A 260 -6.77 -5.88 -4.77
N SER A 261 -7.68 -5.36 -5.61
CA SER A 261 -8.83 -4.54 -5.23
C SER A 261 -10.13 -5.16 -5.75
N VAL A 262 -10.74 -4.62 -6.79
CA VAL A 262 -11.92 -5.17 -7.47
C VAL A 262 -11.47 -5.74 -8.81
N ARG A 263 -11.28 -7.06 -8.87
CA ARG A 263 -10.80 -7.75 -10.07
C ARG A 263 -11.75 -7.57 -11.24
N GLY A 264 -11.22 -7.53 -12.47
CA GLY A 264 -12.00 -7.28 -13.69
C GLY A 264 -12.13 -5.83 -14.09
N PHE A 265 -11.84 -4.90 -13.19
CA PHE A 265 -11.59 -3.51 -13.52
C PHE A 265 -10.08 -3.27 -13.63
N ARG A 266 -9.67 -2.43 -14.58
CA ARG A 266 -8.27 -2.03 -14.67
C ARG A 266 -7.85 -1.30 -13.39
N ALA A 267 -6.59 -1.45 -13.02
CA ALA A 267 -6.07 -0.87 -11.79
C ALA A 267 -6.33 0.63 -11.70
N ASN A 268 -6.84 1.08 -10.54
CA ASN A 268 -7.11 2.47 -10.18
C ASN A 268 -8.14 3.20 -11.07
N THR A 269 -8.98 2.49 -11.80
CA THR A 269 -9.94 3.13 -12.72
C THR A 269 -11.32 3.39 -12.12
N LEU A 270 -11.56 2.98 -10.90
CA LEU A 270 -12.83 3.24 -10.20
C LEU A 270 -12.85 4.62 -9.52
N GLY A 271 -14.02 5.22 -9.45
CA GLY A 271 -14.28 6.46 -8.71
C GLY A 271 -14.23 7.73 -9.55
N PRO A 272 -14.04 8.88 -8.90
CA PRO A 272 -14.08 10.20 -9.52
C PRO A 272 -13.09 10.38 -10.67
N ARG A 273 -13.53 11.10 -11.69
CA ARG A 273 -12.75 11.42 -12.89
C ARG A 273 -12.37 12.89 -12.94
N SER A 274 -11.16 13.13 -13.42
CA SER A 274 -10.69 14.48 -13.69
C SER A 274 -11.52 15.13 -14.80
N GLU A 275 -11.75 16.42 -14.73
CA GLU A 275 -12.22 17.22 -15.83
C GLU A 275 -11.05 17.96 -16.44
N ALA A 276 -10.82 17.74 -17.73
CA ALA A 276 -9.77 18.46 -18.45
C ALA A 276 -10.13 19.94 -18.58
N SER A 277 -9.15 20.80 -18.48
CA SER A 277 -9.30 22.20 -18.85
C SER A 277 -9.58 22.31 -20.37
N GLU A 278 -10.53 23.17 -20.77
CA GLU A 278 -10.79 23.42 -22.19
C GLU A 278 -9.57 23.99 -22.92
N TYR A 279 -8.69 24.66 -22.18
CA TYR A 279 -7.48 25.29 -22.68
C TYR A 279 -6.26 24.81 -21.92
N VAL A 280 -5.10 24.90 -22.54
CA VAL A 280 -3.83 24.70 -21.87
C VAL A 280 -3.67 25.76 -20.79
N ILE A 281 -3.33 25.34 -19.58
CA ILE A 281 -3.10 26.22 -18.44
C ILE A 281 -1.62 26.11 -18.05
N ASP A 282 -0.97 27.24 -17.79
CA ASP A 282 0.41 27.27 -17.31
C ASP A 282 0.51 26.88 -15.82
N SER A 283 1.75 26.78 -15.31
CA SER A 283 2.01 26.44 -13.91
C SER A 283 1.44 27.46 -12.89
N ASN A 284 1.00 28.64 -13.35
CA ASN A 284 0.38 29.68 -12.53
C ASN A 284 -1.14 29.67 -12.62
N GLY A 285 -1.75 28.70 -13.32
CA GLY A 285 -3.19 28.60 -13.54
C GLY A 285 -3.72 29.57 -14.62
N GLN A 286 -2.84 30.16 -15.44
CA GLN A 286 -3.24 31.07 -16.51
C GLN A 286 -3.40 30.33 -17.85
N ILE A 287 -4.41 30.72 -18.63
CA ILE A 287 -4.62 30.17 -19.98
C ILE A 287 -3.43 30.55 -20.86
N VAL A 288 -2.79 29.53 -21.46
CA VAL A 288 -1.71 29.74 -22.43
C VAL A 288 -2.31 30.16 -23.77
N THR A 289 -1.75 31.22 -24.36
CA THR A 289 -2.18 31.71 -25.67
C THR A 289 -1.11 31.45 -26.74
N ASP A 290 -1.55 31.33 -27.98
CA ASP A 290 -0.64 31.30 -29.15
C ASP A 290 -0.03 32.69 -29.44
N SER A 291 0.79 32.80 -30.52
CA SER A 291 1.41 34.05 -30.95
C SER A 291 0.42 35.16 -31.31
N ASP A 292 -0.81 34.79 -31.58
CA ASP A 292 -1.88 35.72 -31.99
C ASP A 292 -2.81 36.10 -30.81
N GLY A 293 -2.51 35.56 -29.61
CA GLY A 293 -3.23 35.79 -28.36
C GLY A 293 -4.48 34.92 -28.19
N ASN A 294 -4.69 33.90 -29.03
CA ASN A 294 -5.81 32.98 -28.89
C ASN A 294 -5.48 31.88 -27.86
N PRO A 295 -6.42 31.49 -26.99
CA PRO A 295 -6.26 30.36 -26.09
C PRO A 295 -5.93 29.07 -26.84
N ILE A 296 -4.85 28.38 -26.42
CA ILE A 296 -4.47 27.09 -27.01
C ILE A 296 -5.44 26.03 -26.48
N PRO A 297 -6.21 25.35 -27.37
CA PRO A 297 -7.09 24.28 -26.96
C PRO A 297 -6.29 23.14 -26.28
N ASN A 298 -6.83 22.62 -25.20
CA ASN A 298 -6.22 21.46 -24.54
C ASN A 298 -6.49 20.19 -25.39
N PRO A 299 -5.45 19.57 -25.99
CA PRO A 299 -5.64 18.39 -26.83
C PRO A 299 -6.15 17.17 -26.05
N TYR A 300 -6.08 17.19 -24.73
CA TYR A 300 -6.60 16.13 -23.86
C TYR A 300 -8.05 16.35 -23.45
N TYR A 301 -8.64 17.51 -23.70
CA TYR A 301 -10.02 17.82 -23.34
C TYR A 301 -11.02 16.76 -23.82
N PHE A 302 -10.82 16.20 -24.99
CA PHE A 302 -11.70 15.20 -25.60
C PHE A 302 -11.31 13.75 -25.30
N TYR A 303 -10.10 13.49 -24.76
CA TYR A 303 -9.55 12.14 -24.77
C TYR A 303 -9.39 11.48 -23.40
N GLU A 304 -9.22 12.20 -22.30
CA GLU A 304 -8.85 11.52 -21.07
C GLU A 304 -9.41 12.16 -19.78
N ARG A 305 -10.59 11.68 -19.41
CA ARG A 305 -11.10 11.84 -18.05
C ARG A 305 -10.45 10.81 -17.14
N ARG A 306 -9.23 11.11 -16.68
CA ARG A 306 -8.42 10.20 -15.89
C ARG A 306 -8.93 10.09 -14.45
N PRO A 307 -8.73 8.95 -13.77
CA PRO A 307 -9.06 8.82 -12.35
C PRO A 307 -8.24 9.80 -11.50
N ILE A 308 -8.91 10.47 -10.57
CA ILE A 308 -8.27 11.35 -9.58
C ILE A 308 -8.33 10.77 -8.16
N GLY A 309 -8.88 9.56 -8.02
CA GLY A 309 -9.14 8.95 -6.73
C GLY A 309 -10.26 9.63 -5.96
N GLY A 310 -10.44 9.25 -4.70
CA GLY A 310 -11.49 9.79 -3.85
C GLY A 310 -11.10 9.84 -2.38
N GLN A 311 -11.92 10.52 -1.61
CA GLN A 311 -11.74 10.72 -0.17
C GLN A 311 -12.17 9.50 0.65
N TYR A 312 -13.06 8.68 0.12
CA TYR A 312 -13.58 7.48 0.78
C TYR A 312 -13.36 6.27 -0.11
N SER A 313 -13.00 5.14 0.48
CA SER A 313 -12.95 3.86 -0.22
C SER A 313 -13.70 2.79 0.56
N LEU A 314 -14.40 1.94 -0.16
CA LEU A 314 -14.93 0.69 0.34
C LEU A 314 -14.60 -0.39 -0.68
N GLU A 315 -13.79 -1.35 -0.28
CA GLU A 315 -13.36 -2.46 -1.11
C GLU A 315 -13.43 -3.76 -0.32
N GLY A 316 -13.83 -4.82 -0.98
CA GLY A 316 -13.84 -6.12 -0.34
C GLY A 316 -14.09 -7.25 -1.31
N GLY A 317 -14.04 -8.46 -0.78
CA GLY A 317 -14.32 -9.65 -1.58
C GLY A 317 -14.41 -10.90 -0.74
N VAL A 318 -15.06 -11.87 -1.34
CA VAL A 318 -15.19 -13.24 -0.84
C VAL A 318 -14.50 -14.15 -1.83
N ASP A 319 -13.61 -15.02 -1.35
CA ASP A 319 -13.04 -16.08 -2.16
C ASP A 319 -13.44 -17.43 -1.58
N TRP A 320 -13.97 -18.28 -2.44
CA TRP A 320 -14.18 -19.69 -2.18
C TRP A 320 -13.02 -20.45 -2.75
N ILE A 321 -12.07 -20.80 -1.90
CA ILE A 321 -10.80 -21.41 -2.23
C ILE A 321 -10.99 -22.93 -2.25
N PHE A 322 -10.49 -23.59 -3.30
CA PHE A 322 -10.60 -25.03 -3.48
C PHE A 322 -9.30 -25.63 -4.04
N PRO A 323 -8.98 -26.90 -3.74
CA PRO A 323 -7.82 -27.58 -4.31
C PRO A 323 -8.02 -27.85 -5.79
N LEU A 324 -6.99 -27.59 -6.61
CA LEU A 324 -7.04 -27.93 -8.03
C LEU A 324 -6.95 -29.46 -8.21
N PRO A 325 -7.83 -30.09 -9.03
CA PRO A 325 -7.81 -31.54 -9.26
C PRO A 325 -6.51 -32.06 -9.88
N ILE A 326 -5.79 -31.17 -10.57
CA ILE A 326 -4.53 -31.48 -11.27
C ILE A 326 -3.29 -31.32 -10.39
N SER A 327 -3.39 -30.70 -9.25
CA SER A 327 -2.27 -30.49 -8.33
C SER A 327 -2.64 -30.92 -6.93
N GLN A 328 -1.88 -31.86 -6.37
CA GLN A 328 -2.01 -32.26 -4.97
C GLN A 328 -1.30 -31.28 -4.01
N ASP A 329 -0.55 -30.32 -4.55
CA ASP A 329 0.19 -29.34 -3.76
C ASP A 329 -0.66 -28.08 -3.48
N THR A 330 -1.36 -28.09 -2.35
CA THR A 330 -2.16 -26.96 -1.84
C THR A 330 -1.31 -25.88 -1.17
N ARG A 331 0.01 -26.03 -1.10
CA ARG A 331 0.92 -25.07 -0.46
C ARG A 331 1.51 -24.09 -1.47
N SER A 332 1.71 -24.53 -2.71
CA SER A 332 2.26 -23.68 -3.76
C SER A 332 1.21 -23.13 -4.73
N VAL A 333 0.03 -23.77 -4.83
CA VAL A 333 -1.05 -23.34 -5.72
C VAL A 333 -2.33 -23.09 -4.95
N ARG A 334 -2.97 -21.96 -5.23
CA ARG A 334 -4.27 -21.59 -4.68
C ARG A 334 -5.21 -21.21 -5.83
N SER A 335 -6.37 -21.86 -5.90
CA SER A 335 -7.46 -21.54 -6.81
C SER A 335 -8.69 -21.07 -6.06
N SER A 336 -9.45 -20.17 -6.64
CA SER A 336 -10.70 -19.69 -6.05
C SER A 336 -11.73 -19.27 -7.09
N VAL A 337 -12.99 -19.40 -6.71
CA VAL A 337 -14.09 -18.60 -7.24
C VAL A 337 -14.20 -17.39 -6.35
N PHE A 338 -14.36 -16.21 -6.92
CA PHE A 338 -14.45 -14.99 -6.14
C PHE A 338 -15.63 -14.11 -6.50
N PHE A 339 -16.03 -13.30 -5.54
CA PHE A 339 -16.91 -12.15 -5.68
C PHE A 339 -16.24 -10.96 -5.05
N ASP A 340 -15.98 -9.91 -5.83
CA ASP A 340 -15.43 -8.65 -5.35
C ASP A 340 -16.45 -7.53 -5.43
N TYR A 341 -16.33 -6.57 -4.52
CA TYR A 341 -17.09 -5.33 -4.51
C TYR A 341 -16.22 -4.17 -4.09
N GLY A 342 -16.53 -2.99 -4.60
CA GLY A 342 -15.87 -1.77 -4.14
C GLY A 342 -16.11 -0.58 -5.03
N ASN A 343 -15.76 0.57 -4.52
CA ASN A 343 -15.65 1.84 -5.26
C ASN A 343 -14.94 2.88 -4.40
N VAL A 344 -14.63 4.01 -5.03
CA VAL A 344 -14.11 5.21 -4.38
C VAL A 344 -15.14 6.32 -4.50
N PHE A 345 -15.26 7.12 -3.45
CA PHE A 345 -16.28 8.16 -3.33
C PHE A 345 -15.67 9.49 -2.89
N SER A 346 -16.39 10.59 -3.13
CA SER A 346 -15.99 11.92 -2.70
C SER A 346 -17.20 12.76 -2.29
N ASP A 347 -17.07 13.56 -1.23
CA ASP A 347 -18.14 14.46 -0.78
C ASP A 347 -18.18 15.78 -1.56
N GLY A 348 -17.05 16.21 -2.12
CA GLY A 348 -16.88 17.48 -2.79
C GLY A 348 -17.25 17.50 -4.27
N CYS A 349 -18.11 16.59 -4.76
CA CYS A 349 -18.46 16.48 -6.17
C CYS A 349 -19.10 17.76 -6.71
N LYS A 350 -18.46 18.37 -7.71
CA LYS A 350 -18.99 19.51 -8.44
C LYS A 350 -19.92 19.03 -9.59
N ALA A 351 -20.82 19.88 -10.05
CA ALA A 351 -21.83 19.50 -11.05
C ALA A 351 -21.23 19.03 -12.41
N TYR A 352 -20.02 19.46 -12.72
CA TYR A 352 -19.31 19.08 -13.94
C TYR A 352 -18.49 17.78 -13.79
N GLU A 353 -18.26 17.31 -12.57
CA GLU A 353 -17.46 16.13 -12.32
C GLU A 353 -18.19 14.84 -12.70
N ARG A 354 -17.49 13.94 -13.36
CA ARG A 354 -18.01 12.66 -13.78
C ARG A 354 -17.61 11.56 -12.83
N ASN A 355 -18.50 10.59 -12.68
CA ASN A 355 -18.32 9.41 -11.83
C ASN A 355 -17.92 9.77 -10.38
N CYS A 356 -18.28 11.00 -9.96
CA CYS A 356 -18.08 11.48 -8.62
C CYS A 356 -19.39 11.33 -7.85
N PHE A 357 -19.36 10.52 -6.80
CA PHE A 357 -20.53 10.20 -5.98
C PHE A 357 -20.19 10.35 -4.50
N LYS A 358 -21.15 10.83 -3.71
CA LYS A 358 -21.15 10.59 -2.27
C LYS A 358 -21.29 9.11 -2.00
N PHE A 359 -20.88 8.67 -0.82
CA PHE A 359 -21.01 7.29 -0.42
C PHE A 359 -22.46 6.80 -0.57
N ASP A 360 -22.67 5.85 -1.48
CA ASP A 360 -23.92 5.14 -1.67
C ASP A 360 -23.61 3.72 -2.16
N THR A 361 -24.20 2.73 -1.52
CA THR A 361 -24.03 1.32 -1.89
C THR A 361 -24.52 0.99 -3.29
N LYS A 362 -25.45 1.79 -3.85
CA LYS A 362 -25.90 1.66 -5.26
C LYS A 362 -24.80 1.91 -6.27
N ASN A 363 -23.78 2.69 -5.89
CA ASN A 363 -22.65 3.02 -6.72
C ASN A 363 -21.48 2.05 -6.55
N LEU A 364 -21.63 0.97 -5.78
CA LEU A 364 -20.63 -0.08 -5.70
C LEU A 364 -20.52 -0.83 -7.04
N ARG A 365 -19.30 -1.16 -7.40
CA ARG A 365 -18.96 -2.01 -8.54
C ARG A 365 -18.78 -3.43 -8.04
N TYR A 366 -19.10 -4.40 -8.88
CA TYR A 366 -19.05 -5.82 -8.52
C TYR A 366 -18.35 -6.60 -9.61
N SER A 367 -17.68 -7.67 -9.23
CA SER A 367 -17.18 -8.66 -10.15
C SER A 367 -17.26 -10.07 -9.58
N VAL A 368 -17.40 -11.04 -10.49
CA VAL A 368 -17.36 -12.48 -10.19
C VAL A 368 -16.37 -13.14 -11.13
N GLY A 369 -15.60 -14.08 -10.65
CA GLY A 369 -14.61 -14.73 -11.51
C GLY A 369 -13.90 -15.90 -10.88
N LEU A 370 -12.89 -16.35 -11.60
CA LEU A 370 -11.97 -17.41 -11.19
C LEU A 370 -10.57 -16.82 -11.05
N ALA A 371 -9.84 -17.23 -10.02
CA ALA A 371 -8.47 -16.82 -9.82
C ALA A 371 -7.59 -18.02 -9.47
N VAL A 372 -6.34 -17.97 -9.93
CA VAL A 372 -5.31 -18.94 -9.58
C VAL A 372 -4.04 -18.18 -9.25
N THR A 373 -3.44 -18.50 -8.12
CA THR A 373 -2.11 -18.01 -7.72
C THR A 373 -1.20 -19.18 -7.49
N TRP A 374 -0.05 -19.15 -8.15
CA TRP A 374 0.99 -20.16 -8.04
C TRP A 374 2.29 -19.54 -7.53
N ILE A 375 2.83 -20.05 -6.43
CA ILE A 375 4.13 -19.64 -5.89
C ILE A 375 5.21 -20.36 -6.70
N THR A 376 5.95 -19.59 -7.49
CA THR A 376 7.07 -20.07 -8.30
C THR A 376 8.41 -19.64 -7.68
N GLN A 377 9.51 -20.12 -8.24
CA GLN A 377 10.86 -19.66 -7.85
C GLN A 377 11.11 -18.18 -8.17
N LEU A 378 10.36 -17.62 -9.13
CA LEU A 378 10.41 -16.21 -9.50
C LEU A 378 9.44 -15.34 -8.69
N GLY A 379 8.74 -15.93 -7.73
CA GLY A 379 7.69 -15.30 -6.95
C GLY A 379 6.28 -15.77 -7.32
N PRO A 380 5.24 -15.18 -6.72
CA PRO A 380 3.86 -15.50 -7.02
C PRO A 380 3.50 -15.13 -8.46
N LEU A 381 2.79 -16.03 -9.12
CA LEU A 381 2.20 -15.89 -10.43
C LEU A 381 0.70 -15.96 -10.28
N SER A 382 0.00 -14.87 -10.55
CA SER A 382 -1.44 -14.75 -10.33
C SER A 382 -2.18 -14.48 -11.64
N PHE A 383 -3.30 -15.17 -11.84
CA PHE A 383 -4.23 -15.01 -12.94
C PHE A 383 -5.64 -14.83 -12.40
N ALA A 384 -6.42 -13.97 -13.03
CA ALA A 384 -7.85 -13.88 -12.80
C ALA A 384 -8.59 -13.68 -14.11
N ILE A 385 -9.75 -14.30 -14.23
CA ILE A 385 -10.71 -14.05 -15.28
C ILE A 385 -12.05 -13.71 -14.63
N SER A 386 -12.69 -12.62 -15.07
CA SER A 386 -13.85 -12.08 -14.38
C SER A 386 -14.86 -11.43 -15.30
N GLN A 387 -16.09 -11.40 -14.82
CA GLN A 387 -17.20 -10.62 -15.36
C GLN A 387 -17.54 -9.50 -14.38
N VAL A 388 -17.61 -8.27 -14.87
CA VAL A 388 -17.93 -7.07 -14.09
C VAL A 388 -19.41 -6.69 -14.20
N PHE A 389 -19.93 -6.04 -13.16
CA PHE A 389 -21.31 -5.58 -13.07
C PHE A 389 -21.36 -4.16 -12.48
N ASN A 390 -22.46 -3.45 -12.80
CA ASN A 390 -22.74 -2.09 -12.33
C ASN A 390 -21.62 -1.10 -12.65
N ARG A 391 -21.06 -1.19 -13.86
CA ARG A 391 -19.98 -0.32 -14.33
C ARG A 391 -20.49 1.02 -14.86
N ASP A 392 -19.67 2.05 -14.74
CA ASP A 392 -19.82 3.30 -15.51
C ASP A 392 -19.11 3.16 -16.86
N PRO A 393 -19.60 3.81 -17.94
CA PRO A 393 -18.94 3.79 -19.27
C PRO A 393 -17.49 4.30 -19.28
N LEU A 394 -17.10 5.14 -18.33
CA LEU A 394 -15.74 5.68 -18.20
C LEU A 394 -14.79 4.72 -17.48
N GLU A 395 -15.29 3.66 -16.85
CA GLU A 395 -14.47 2.69 -16.15
C GLU A 395 -13.90 1.66 -17.11
N GLU A 396 -12.60 1.43 -17.02
CA GLU A 396 -11.90 0.51 -17.89
C GLU A 396 -11.99 -0.93 -17.35
N ILE A 397 -12.37 -1.84 -18.23
CA ILE A 397 -12.49 -3.27 -17.93
C ILE A 397 -11.24 -4.00 -18.36
N GLU A 398 -10.74 -4.85 -17.51
CA GLU A 398 -9.68 -5.79 -17.77
C GLU A 398 -10.09 -7.18 -17.26
N GLN A 399 -10.91 -7.87 -18.07
CA GLN A 399 -11.51 -9.16 -17.69
C GLN A 399 -10.49 -10.25 -17.41
N PHE A 400 -9.35 -10.24 -18.10
CA PHE A 400 -8.21 -11.11 -17.84
C PHE A 400 -7.09 -10.30 -17.22
N GLN A 401 -6.73 -10.63 -16.00
CA GLN A 401 -5.67 -9.97 -15.26
C GLN A 401 -4.55 -10.96 -14.94
N PHE A 402 -3.33 -10.47 -15.00
CA PHE A 402 -2.11 -11.25 -14.81
C PHE A 402 -1.08 -10.46 -14.02
N GLU A 403 -0.47 -11.10 -13.03
CA GLU A 403 0.63 -10.54 -12.25
C GLU A 403 1.70 -11.60 -12.01
N ILE A 404 2.97 -11.19 -12.06
CA ILE A 404 4.12 -12.02 -11.72
C ILE A 404 5.05 -11.29 -10.76
N GLY A 405 5.57 -11.99 -9.76
CA GLY A 405 6.47 -11.45 -8.76
C GLY A 405 5.73 -10.70 -7.64
N THR A 406 6.48 -10.16 -6.70
CA THR A 406 5.95 -9.33 -5.63
C THR A 406 5.84 -7.89 -6.11
N GLN A 407 4.66 -7.31 -6.02
CA GLN A 407 4.48 -5.87 -6.17
C GLN A 407 4.77 -5.20 -4.80
N PHE A 408 5.63 -4.20 -4.80
CA PHE A 408 6.05 -3.45 -3.62
C PHE A 408 5.33 -2.10 -3.54
#